data_db17d6453194d6fcece12595de3748a5
#
_entry.id   db17d6453194d6fcece12595de3748a5
#
_cell.length_a   1.000
_cell.length_b   1.000
_cell.length_c   1.000
_cell.angle_alpha   90.00
_cell.angle_beta   90.00
_cell.angle_gamma   90.00
#
_symmetry.space_group_name_H-M   'P 1'
#
loop_
_entity.id
_entity.type
_entity.pdbx_description
1 polymer ?
#
loop_
_entity_poly.entity_id
_entity_poly.type
_entity_poly.pdbx_seq_one_letter_code
_entity_poly.pdbx_strand_id
1 'polypeptide(L)'
;MMVILQNLIEALRNELQQYGEMLALMDHQREVVRRKGSDDIADTISAINAQSATIQGARENRHSFQRQLSLSLKQPEDSTFAHLIPLIPVQYRPLVSALVQENNELLLRVLARAQQNQAQLRHSAELMQQFITTLSSETQILSVNGESPSALAVEAGSPLYAAIV
;
A
#
# COMPACT_ATOMS: atom_id res chain seq x y z
N MET A 1 -5.42 -13.64 -27.56
CA MET A 1 -4.09 -13.36 -26.99
C MET A 1 -3.74 -11.87 -27.01
N MET A 2 -3.72 -11.16 -28.15
CA MET A 2 -3.31 -9.74 -28.23
C MET A 2 -4.16 -8.80 -27.37
N VAL A 3 -5.47 -8.94 -27.36
CA VAL A 3 -6.38 -8.13 -26.51
C VAL A 3 -6.10 -8.37 -25.02
N ILE A 4 -5.89 -9.63 -24.63
CA ILE A 4 -5.58 -9.99 -23.24
C ILE A 4 -4.25 -9.35 -22.82
N LEU A 5 -3.23 -9.39 -23.68
CA LEU A 5 -1.93 -8.77 -23.41
C LEU A 5 -2.03 -7.25 -23.27
N GLN A 6 -2.82 -6.59 -24.13
CA GLN A 6 -3.08 -5.16 -24.01
C GLN A 6 -3.78 -4.81 -22.70
N ASN A 7 -4.81 -5.56 -22.33
CA ASN A 7 -5.52 -5.38 -21.06
C ASN A 7 -4.59 -5.61 -19.85
N LEU A 8 -3.70 -6.59 -19.92
CA LEU A 8 -2.69 -6.82 -18.88
C LEU A 8 -1.72 -5.63 -18.75
N ILE A 9 -1.26 -5.07 -19.88
CA ILE A 9 -0.39 -3.88 -19.87
C ILE A 9 -1.10 -2.70 -19.21
N GLU A 10 -2.36 -2.45 -19.55
CA GLU A 10 -3.15 -1.38 -18.94
C GLU A 10 -3.40 -1.64 -17.44
N ALA A 11 -3.64 -2.89 -17.04
CA ALA A 11 -3.78 -3.25 -15.64
C ALA A 11 -2.48 -3.05 -14.85
N LEU A 12 -1.32 -3.38 -15.42
CA LEU A 12 0.00 -3.10 -14.82
C LEU A 12 0.26 -1.59 -14.66
N ARG A 13 -0.11 -0.78 -15.67
CA ARG A 13 0.00 0.69 -15.59
C ARG A 13 -0.90 1.27 -14.52
N ASN A 14 -2.14 0.79 -14.45
CA ASN A 14 -3.08 1.24 -13.43
C ASN A 14 -2.56 0.89 -12.03
N GLU A 15 -2.09 -0.33 -11.81
CA GLU A 15 -1.52 -0.76 -10.53
C GLU A 15 -0.32 0.12 -10.14
N LEU A 16 0.57 0.42 -11.09
CA LEU A 16 1.70 1.32 -10.90
C LEU A 16 1.27 2.73 -10.47
N GLN A 17 0.24 3.27 -11.12
CA GLN A 17 -0.34 4.57 -10.76
C GLN A 17 -0.88 4.55 -9.34
N GLN A 18 -1.62 3.50 -8.94
CA GLN A 18 -2.20 3.40 -7.60
C GLN A 18 -1.11 3.32 -6.50
N TYR A 19 0.03 2.67 -6.75
CA TYR A 19 1.17 2.71 -5.84
C TYR A 19 1.78 4.11 -5.74
N GLY A 20 1.86 4.84 -6.85
CA GLY A 20 2.32 6.23 -6.86
C GLY A 20 1.43 7.15 -6.03
N GLU A 21 0.12 7.01 -6.15
CA GLU A 21 -0.86 7.76 -5.36
C GLU A 21 -0.76 7.41 -3.86
N MET A 22 -0.55 6.14 -3.53
CA MET A 22 -0.32 5.71 -2.14
C MET A 22 0.93 6.36 -1.55
N LEU A 23 2.04 6.39 -2.29
CA LEU A 23 3.26 7.08 -1.83
C LEU A 23 3.00 8.54 -1.54
N ALA A 24 2.28 9.25 -2.41
CA ALA A 24 1.94 10.66 -2.20
C ALA A 24 1.10 10.86 -0.92
N LEU A 25 0.12 9.98 -0.66
CA LEU A 25 -0.68 10.02 0.57
C LEU A 25 0.17 9.75 1.81
N MET A 26 1.10 8.82 1.75
CA MET A 26 2.00 8.52 2.86
C MET A 26 3.01 9.65 3.12
N ASP A 27 3.48 10.32 2.09
CA ASP A 27 4.31 11.52 2.22
C ASP A 27 3.54 12.67 2.85
N HIS A 28 2.28 12.86 2.45
CA HIS A 28 1.38 13.83 3.07
C HIS A 28 1.13 13.51 4.55
N GLN A 29 0.84 12.26 4.89
CA GLN A 29 0.69 11.83 6.29
C GLN A 29 1.92 12.15 7.13
N ARG A 30 3.12 11.90 6.60
CA ARG A 30 4.38 12.21 7.28
C ARG A 30 4.51 13.69 7.59
N GLU A 31 4.11 14.55 6.66
CA GLU A 31 4.14 15.99 6.86
C GLU A 31 3.11 16.45 7.91
N VAL A 32 1.90 15.89 7.88
CA VAL A 32 0.85 16.14 8.87
C VAL A 32 1.29 15.74 10.28
N VAL A 33 1.89 14.55 10.42
CA VAL A 33 2.44 14.07 11.70
C VAL A 33 3.52 15.02 12.25
N ARG A 34 4.38 15.55 11.38
CA ARG A 34 5.41 16.53 11.78
C ARG A 34 4.81 17.84 12.30
N ARG A 35 3.67 18.28 11.74
CA ARG A 35 2.96 19.51 12.16
C ARG A 35 2.12 19.34 13.42
N LYS A 36 1.99 18.10 13.93
CA LYS A 36 1.25 17.76 15.17
C LYS A 36 -0.25 18.11 15.15
N GLY A 37 -0.89 18.01 13.99
CA GLY A 37 -2.34 18.15 13.85
C GLY A 37 -3.05 16.82 14.08
N SER A 38 -3.77 16.62 15.19
CA SER A 38 -4.40 15.33 15.50
C SER A 38 -5.57 14.98 14.59
N ASP A 39 -6.41 15.95 14.24
CA ASP A 39 -7.60 15.73 13.39
C ASP A 39 -7.18 15.42 11.95
N ASP A 40 -6.17 16.12 11.45
CA ASP A 40 -5.61 15.89 10.12
C ASP A 40 -4.97 14.49 9.99
N ILE A 41 -4.45 13.91 11.08
CA ILE A 41 -3.87 12.55 11.07
C ILE A 41 -4.96 11.51 10.80
N ALA A 42 -6.14 11.62 11.42
CA ALA A 42 -7.26 10.72 11.19
C ALA A 42 -7.72 10.74 9.73
N ASP A 43 -7.76 11.91 9.11
CA ASP A 43 -8.11 12.06 7.69
C ASP A 43 -7.08 11.39 6.78
N THR A 44 -5.78 11.49 7.10
CA THR A 44 -4.74 10.80 6.33
C THR A 44 -4.85 9.28 6.44
N ILE A 45 -5.19 8.75 7.61
CA ILE A 45 -5.40 7.31 7.82
C ILE A 45 -6.59 6.83 6.97
N SER A 46 -7.70 7.57 6.97
CA SER A 46 -8.87 7.25 6.16
C SER A 46 -8.56 7.24 4.66
N ALA A 47 -7.80 8.23 4.19
CA ALA A 47 -7.38 8.31 2.79
C ALA A 47 -6.46 7.14 2.39
N ILE A 48 -5.50 6.76 3.24
CA ILE A 48 -4.61 5.62 3.01
C ILE A 48 -5.40 4.31 3.00
N ASN A 49 -6.37 4.13 3.89
CA ASN A 49 -7.21 2.94 3.92
C ASN A 49 -8.08 2.83 2.64
N ALA A 50 -8.65 3.93 2.17
CA ALA A 50 -9.40 3.97 0.93
C ALA A 50 -8.51 3.62 -0.28
N GLN A 51 -7.30 4.18 -0.34
CA GLN A 51 -6.33 3.89 -1.40
C GLN A 51 -5.86 2.44 -1.35
N SER A 52 -5.72 1.84 -0.17
CA SER A 52 -5.39 0.43 -0.01
C SER A 52 -6.44 -0.49 -0.66
N ALA A 53 -7.72 -0.19 -0.48
CA ALA A 53 -8.80 -0.91 -1.15
C ALA A 53 -8.75 -0.75 -2.69
N THR A 54 -8.42 0.43 -3.19
CA THR A 54 -8.24 0.70 -4.62
C THR A 54 -7.06 -0.11 -5.20
N ILE A 55 -5.93 -0.18 -4.49
CA ILE A 55 -4.78 -1.00 -4.87
C ILE A 55 -5.18 -2.47 -4.93
N GLN A 56 -5.94 -2.96 -3.96
CA GLN A 56 -6.40 -4.35 -3.96
C GLN A 56 -7.19 -4.67 -5.22
N GLY A 57 -8.15 -3.82 -5.58
CA GLY A 57 -8.93 -3.97 -6.82
C GLY A 57 -8.05 -3.95 -8.08
N ALA A 58 -7.06 -3.05 -8.15
CA ALA A 58 -6.11 -3.00 -9.27
C ALA A 58 -5.29 -4.28 -9.38
N ARG A 59 -4.84 -4.85 -8.26
CA ARG A 59 -4.09 -6.12 -8.20
C ARG A 59 -4.95 -7.30 -8.64
N GLU A 60 -6.18 -7.40 -8.15
CA GLU A 60 -7.12 -8.46 -8.56
C GLU A 60 -7.39 -8.40 -10.06
N ASN A 61 -7.57 -7.22 -10.61
CA ASN A 61 -7.75 -7.02 -12.05
C ASN A 61 -6.50 -7.46 -12.84
N ARG A 62 -5.30 -7.07 -12.41
CA ARG A 62 -4.03 -7.52 -13.02
C ARG A 62 -3.88 -9.03 -12.94
N HIS A 63 -4.16 -9.66 -11.78
CA HIS A 63 -4.14 -11.10 -11.61
C HIS A 63 -5.10 -11.82 -12.55
N SER A 64 -6.31 -11.27 -12.75
CA SER A 64 -7.29 -11.82 -13.69
C SER A 64 -6.73 -11.87 -15.11
N PHE A 65 -6.14 -10.78 -15.59
CA PHE A 65 -5.55 -10.75 -16.94
C PHE A 65 -4.27 -11.59 -17.05
N GLN A 66 -3.45 -11.69 -16.00
CA GLN A 66 -2.29 -12.57 -15.96
C GLN A 66 -2.73 -14.03 -16.12
N ARG A 67 -3.76 -14.46 -15.37
CA ARG A 67 -4.35 -15.80 -15.47
C ARG A 67 -4.91 -16.08 -16.87
N GLN A 68 -5.66 -15.14 -17.44
CA GLN A 68 -6.19 -15.27 -18.79
C GLN A 68 -5.07 -15.39 -19.83
N LEU A 69 -3.98 -14.62 -19.68
CA LEU A 69 -2.81 -14.72 -20.56
C LEU A 69 -2.14 -16.08 -20.42
N SER A 70 -1.94 -16.59 -19.20
CA SER A 70 -1.37 -17.90 -18.93
C SER A 70 -2.15 -19.00 -19.68
N LEU A 71 -3.47 -19.02 -19.51
CA LEU A 71 -4.34 -19.97 -20.20
C LEU A 71 -4.26 -19.84 -21.74
N SER A 72 -4.22 -18.61 -22.25
CA SER A 72 -4.09 -18.37 -23.70
C SER A 72 -2.76 -18.85 -24.29
N LEU A 73 -1.73 -18.93 -23.46
CA LEU A 73 -0.40 -19.45 -23.78
C LEU A 73 -0.24 -20.94 -23.43
N LYS A 74 -1.33 -21.61 -23.00
CA LYS A 74 -1.34 -23.02 -22.54
C LYS A 74 -0.38 -23.26 -21.37
N GLN A 75 -0.27 -22.30 -20.48
CA GLN A 75 0.50 -22.38 -19.26
C GLN A 75 -0.43 -22.54 -18.03
N PRO A 76 0.07 -23.03 -16.89
CA PRO A 76 -0.67 -23.03 -15.63
C PRO A 76 -1.21 -21.64 -15.28
N GLU A 77 -2.39 -21.58 -14.62
CA GLU A 77 -3.05 -20.33 -14.26
C GLU A 77 -2.22 -19.43 -13.34
N ASP A 78 -1.39 -20.05 -12.50
CA ASP A 78 -0.50 -19.41 -11.53
C ASP A 78 0.89 -19.10 -12.08
N SER A 79 1.08 -19.13 -13.41
CA SER A 79 2.37 -18.86 -14.04
C SER A 79 2.84 -17.44 -13.72
N THR A 80 4.10 -17.33 -13.29
CA THR A 80 4.76 -16.05 -12.99
C THR A 80 5.10 -15.28 -14.26
N PHE A 81 5.34 -13.96 -14.13
CA PHE A 81 5.80 -13.14 -15.25
C PHE A 81 7.14 -13.63 -15.83
N ALA A 82 8.02 -14.19 -15.00
CA ALA A 82 9.28 -14.78 -15.47
C ALA A 82 9.06 -15.89 -16.49
N HIS A 83 7.99 -16.68 -16.34
CA HIS A 83 7.61 -17.74 -17.29
C HIS A 83 6.82 -17.20 -18.49
N LEU A 84 6.00 -16.16 -18.30
CA LEU A 84 5.12 -15.65 -19.36
C LEU A 84 5.84 -14.71 -20.34
N ILE A 85 6.77 -13.87 -19.86
CA ILE A 85 7.46 -12.87 -20.70
C ILE A 85 8.19 -13.52 -21.89
N PRO A 86 8.91 -14.66 -21.78
CA PRO A 86 9.52 -15.30 -22.93
C PRO A 86 8.53 -15.83 -23.99
N LEU A 87 7.26 -16.03 -23.61
CA LEU A 87 6.23 -16.62 -24.47
C LEU A 87 5.38 -15.57 -25.21
N ILE A 88 5.38 -14.32 -24.76
CA ILE A 88 4.66 -13.24 -25.45
C ILE A 88 5.45 -12.72 -26.67
N PRO A 89 4.80 -12.00 -27.61
CA PRO A 89 5.48 -11.44 -28.78
C PRO A 89 6.67 -10.56 -28.38
N VAL A 90 7.79 -10.70 -29.09
CA VAL A 90 9.10 -10.09 -28.76
C VAL A 90 9.01 -8.59 -28.54
N GLN A 91 8.19 -7.89 -29.34
CA GLN A 91 8.03 -6.43 -29.27
C GLN A 91 7.42 -5.93 -27.94
N TYR A 92 6.69 -6.78 -27.21
CA TYR A 92 6.06 -6.42 -25.94
C TYR A 92 6.89 -6.82 -24.70
N ARG A 93 7.87 -7.71 -24.86
CA ARG A 93 8.69 -8.22 -23.74
C ARG A 93 9.38 -7.11 -22.94
N PRO A 94 10.06 -6.14 -23.58
CA PRO A 94 10.71 -5.06 -22.83
C PRO A 94 9.72 -4.22 -22.03
N LEU A 95 8.56 -3.91 -22.61
CA LEU A 95 7.53 -3.12 -21.95
C LEU A 95 6.95 -3.84 -20.75
N VAL A 96 6.54 -5.11 -20.90
CA VAL A 96 5.97 -5.89 -19.80
C VAL A 96 7.00 -6.10 -18.71
N SER A 97 8.25 -6.41 -19.06
CA SER A 97 9.34 -6.56 -18.09
C SER A 97 9.57 -5.28 -17.28
N ALA A 98 9.64 -4.12 -17.95
CA ALA A 98 9.81 -2.83 -17.30
C ALA A 98 8.64 -2.52 -16.35
N LEU A 99 7.39 -2.71 -16.79
CA LEU A 99 6.21 -2.47 -15.96
C LEU A 99 6.17 -3.37 -14.72
N VAL A 100 6.53 -4.65 -14.86
CA VAL A 100 6.60 -5.58 -13.70
C VAL A 100 7.68 -5.13 -12.73
N GLN A 101 8.86 -4.77 -13.23
CA GLN A 101 9.96 -4.27 -12.39
C GLN A 101 9.57 -2.99 -11.66
N GLU A 102 9.03 -2.00 -12.37
CA GLU A 102 8.60 -0.73 -11.78
C GLU A 102 7.51 -0.91 -10.72
N ASN A 103 6.53 -1.81 -10.94
CA ASN A 103 5.51 -2.14 -9.95
C ASN A 103 6.15 -2.74 -8.69
N ASN A 104 7.09 -3.69 -8.82
CA ASN A 104 7.79 -4.28 -7.68
C ASN A 104 8.61 -3.24 -6.90
N GLU A 105 9.36 -2.39 -7.61
CA GLU A 105 10.15 -1.33 -6.98
C GLU A 105 9.28 -0.33 -6.22
N LEU A 106 8.16 0.07 -6.83
CA LEU A 106 7.24 1.04 -6.21
C LEU A 106 6.51 0.43 -5.01
N LEU A 107 6.11 -0.85 -5.10
CA LEU A 107 5.55 -1.58 -3.96
C LEU A 107 6.52 -1.64 -2.78
N LEU A 108 7.80 -1.95 -3.02
CA LEU A 108 8.82 -1.97 -1.96
C LEU A 108 8.98 -0.58 -1.32
N ARG A 109 8.92 0.49 -2.11
CA ARG A 109 8.97 1.87 -1.59
C ARG A 109 7.73 2.19 -0.75
N VAL A 110 6.54 1.77 -1.17
CA VAL A 110 5.30 1.91 -0.39
C VAL A 110 5.42 1.20 0.96
N LEU A 111 5.90 -0.05 0.97
CA LEU A 111 6.09 -0.83 2.19
C LEU A 111 7.10 -0.17 3.14
N ALA A 112 8.24 0.29 2.63
CA ALA A 112 9.25 0.99 3.42
C ALA A 112 8.69 2.28 4.01
N ARG A 113 7.91 3.05 3.24
CA ARG A 113 7.28 4.28 3.71
C ARG A 113 6.21 4.01 4.76
N ALA A 114 5.40 2.95 4.59
CA ALA A 114 4.41 2.53 5.58
C ALA A 114 5.06 2.20 6.93
N GLN A 115 6.17 1.48 6.93
CA GLN A 115 6.93 1.17 8.15
C GLN A 115 7.47 2.42 8.83
N GLN A 116 8.01 3.36 8.06
CA GLN A 116 8.50 4.64 8.58
C GLN A 116 7.38 5.48 9.22
N ASN A 117 6.24 5.59 8.52
CA ASN A 117 5.10 6.33 9.02
C ASN A 117 4.52 5.69 10.30
N GLN A 118 4.44 4.36 10.35
CA GLN A 118 3.97 3.65 11.53
C GLN A 118 4.87 3.92 12.74
N ALA A 119 6.19 3.92 12.56
CA ALA A 119 7.14 4.24 13.63
C ALA A 119 6.95 5.69 14.13
N GLN A 120 6.75 6.65 13.23
CA GLN A 120 6.49 8.05 13.59
C GLN A 120 5.16 8.23 14.33
N LEU A 121 4.09 7.56 13.89
CA LEU A 121 2.79 7.60 14.55
C LEU A 121 2.85 7.03 15.96
N ARG A 122 3.55 5.91 16.17
CA ARG A 122 3.78 5.33 17.49
C ARG A 122 4.52 6.29 18.40
N HIS A 123 5.61 6.87 17.94
CA HIS A 123 6.39 7.83 18.71
C HIS A 123 5.57 9.05 19.10
N SER A 124 4.74 9.58 18.19
CA SER A 124 3.83 10.69 18.48
C SER A 124 2.79 10.30 19.55
N ALA A 125 2.24 9.10 19.48
CA ALA A 125 1.29 8.59 20.46
C ALA A 125 1.93 8.42 21.86
N GLU A 126 3.15 7.90 21.92
CA GLU A 126 3.93 7.76 23.17
C GLU A 126 4.22 9.11 23.83
N LEU A 127 4.64 10.10 23.04
CA LEU A 127 4.88 11.48 23.55
C LEU A 127 3.59 12.10 24.09
N MET A 128 2.47 11.91 23.39
CA MET A 128 1.17 12.40 23.84
C MET A 128 0.73 11.73 25.13
N GLN A 129 0.94 10.42 25.26
CA GLN A 129 0.64 9.67 26.49
C GLN A 129 1.49 10.14 27.66
N GLN A 130 2.78 10.39 27.46
CA GLN A 130 3.66 10.96 28.49
C GLN A 130 3.19 12.34 28.91
N PHE A 131 2.81 13.19 27.96
CA PHE A 131 2.29 14.52 28.23
C PHE A 131 0.99 14.48 29.06
N ILE A 132 0.03 13.62 28.69
CA ILE A 132 -1.22 13.41 29.45
C ILE A 132 -0.92 12.92 30.85
N THR A 133 0.00 11.98 31.02
CA THR A 133 0.38 11.42 32.32
C THR A 133 0.98 12.50 33.22
N THR A 134 1.85 13.35 32.66
CA THR A 134 2.47 14.48 33.39
C THR A 134 1.42 15.48 33.84
N LEU A 135 0.51 15.89 32.94
CA LEU A 135 -0.58 16.82 33.30
C LEU A 135 -1.53 16.24 34.35
N SER A 136 -1.86 14.94 34.23
CA SER A 136 -2.74 14.26 35.18
C SER A 136 -2.13 14.17 36.59
N SER A 137 -0.81 14.01 36.68
CA SER A 137 -0.10 13.98 37.97
C SER A 137 -0.04 15.36 38.63
N GLU A 138 0.04 16.43 37.85
CA GLU A 138 0.09 17.82 38.37
C GLU A 138 -1.29 18.35 38.78
N THR A 139 -2.35 17.95 38.07
CA THR A 139 -3.69 18.54 38.26
C THR A 139 -4.63 17.71 39.12
N GLN A 140 -4.26 16.53 39.59
CA GLN A 140 -5.15 15.58 40.29
C GLN A 140 -6.49 15.34 39.58
N ILE A 141 -6.52 15.46 38.27
CA ILE A 141 -7.73 15.17 37.50
C ILE A 141 -7.92 13.63 37.53
N LEU A 142 -8.96 13.21 38.24
CA LEU A 142 -9.39 11.81 38.25
C LEU A 142 -9.65 11.33 36.83
N SER A 143 -8.97 10.27 36.46
CA SER A 143 -9.20 9.58 35.17
C SER A 143 -10.66 9.15 35.07
N VAL A 144 -11.42 9.77 34.21
CA VAL A 144 -12.73 9.30 33.79
C VAL A 144 -12.50 8.35 32.61
N ASN A 145 -12.79 7.08 32.89
CA ASN A 145 -12.91 5.95 31.95
C ASN A 145 -11.63 5.43 31.27
N GLY A 146 -11.29 4.18 31.66
CA GLY A 146 -10.26 3.34 31.07
C GLY A 146 -10.59 2.85 29.67
N GLU A 147 -10.61 3.74 28.70
CA GLU A 147 -10.49 3.39 27.30
C GLU A 147 -9.08 3.73 26.86
N SER A 148 -8.25 2.71 26.81
CA SER A 148 -6.94 2.77 26.14
C SER A 148 -7.13 3.21 24.68
N PRO A 149 -6.33 4.14 24.17
CA PRO A 149 -6.31 4.44 22.74
C PRO A 149 -5.65 3.31 21.97
N SER A 150 -6.24 2.11 22.06
CA SER A 150 -5.80 0.92 21.32
C SER A 150 -6.32 0.88 19.89
N ALA A 151 -7.03 1.91 19.44
CA ALA A 151 -7.67 1.96 18.12
C ALA A 151 -6.78 2.50 17.00
N LEU A 152 -5.52 2.83 17.25
CA LEU A 152 -4.56 3.25 16.22
C LEU A 152 -3.58 2.13 15.83
N ALA A 153 -3.85 0.89 16.19
CA ALA A 153 -3.17 -0.25 15.59
C ALA A 153 -3.65 -0.38 14.14
N VAL A 154 -2.92 0.24 13.21
CA VAL A 154 -2.95 -0.20 11.82
C VAL A 154 -2.53 -1.67 11.85
N GLU A 155 -3.51 -2.57 11.71
CA GLU A 155 -3.25 -4.00 11.67
C GLU A 155 -2.16 -4.28 10.63
N ALA A 156 -1.07 -4.90 11.09
CA ALA A 156 0.04 -5.35 10.26
C ALA A 156 -0.37 -6.54 9.34
N GLY A 157 -1.64 -6.67 9.04
CA GLY A 157 -2.26 -7.68 8.20
C GLY A 157 -2.80 -7.16 6.88
N SER A 158 -2.39 -5.98 6.44
CA SER A 158 -2.84 -5.43 5.16
C SER A 158 -2.37 -6.30 3.98
N PRO A 159 -3.27 -6.58 3.02
CA PRO A 159 -2.97 -7.37 1.82
C PRO A 159 -1.92 -6.74 0.88
N LEU A 160 -1.33 -5.61 1.26
CA LEU A 160 -0.23 -4.96 0.53
C LEU A 160 1.08 -5.79 0.50
N TYR A 161 1.19 -6.84 1.33
CA TYR A 161 2.43 -7.60 1.48
C TYR A 161 2.67 -8.71 0.44
N ALA A 162 1.73 -9.00 -0.44
CA ALA A 162 1.97 -9.97 -1.51
C ALA A 162 2.74 -9.30 -2.65
N ALA A 163 4.03 -9.60 -2.79
CA ALA A 163 4.87 -9.13 -3.89
C ALA A 163 4.27 -9.49 -5.25
N ILE A 164 4.50 -8.65 -6.26
CA ILE A 164 4.23 -8.98 -7.65
C ILE A 164 5.34 -9.94 -8.10
N VAL A 165 5.02 -11.21 -8.21
CA VAL A 165 5.98 -12.24 -8.65
C VAL A 165 5.54 -12.84 -9.98
#